data_2b1ae779c9e4f7902bd1e9ad5fd2426c
#
_entry.id   2b1ae779c9e4f7902bd1e9ad5fd2426c
#
_cell.length_a   1.000
_cell.length_b   1.000
_cell.length_c   1.000
_cell.angle_alpha   90.00
_cell.angle_beta   90.00
_cell.angle_gamma   90.00
#
_symmetry.space_group_name_H-M   'P 1'
#
loop_
_entity.id
_entity.type
_entity.pdbx_description
1 polymer ?
#
loop_
_entity_poly.entity_id
_entity_poly.type
_entity_poly.pdbx_seq_one_letter_code
_entity_poly.pdbx_strand_id
1 'polypeptide(L)'
;MRTYLPWFLSAIALPFTALAQEATVKAVHDAPAVRGSIIANMLQEHDNPFTLYPYESNYLLYTVTSDLNKEAISTYNWSDNARKDEVKFQLSLAFPLWRGIMGPNSVLGASYTQKSWWQLSNSGESSPFRETNYEPQLFLGFATDYELAGWTLRDVEFGYNHDSNGRSDPTSRSWNRIYSRLMAQNAIWLVEVKPWYVVGDTDDNPDITKYMGYYQLKIGYELGEAILSAKGQYNWNTGYGGAELGLSYPITKHVRLYTQVYSGYGESLIDYNFNQTRVGVGVMLNDLF
;
A
#
# COMPACT_ATOMS: atom_id res chain seq x y z
N MET A 1 -25.57 -27.26 -7.61
CA MET A 1 -24.14 -27.12 -7.93
C MET A 1 -24.02 -26.54 -9.35
N ARG A 2 -23.85 -25.27 -9.49
CA ARG A 2 -23.52 -24.60 -10.76
C ARG A 2 -22.22 -23.83 -10.53
N THR A 3 -21.14 -24.37 -11.05
CA THR A 3 -19.82 -23.77 -11.06
C THR A 3 -19.81 -22.60 -12.05
N TYR A 4 -19.77 -21.40 -11.57
CA TYR A 4 -19.47 -20.23 -12.40
C TYR A 4 -17.95 -20.05 -12.44
N LEU A 5 -17.37 -20.42 -13.56
CA LEU A 5 -15.99 -20.10 -13.92
C LEU A 5 -15.97 -18.63 -14.37
N PRO A 6 -15.21 -17.71 -13.74
CA PRO A 6 -15.19 -16.33 -14.20
C PRO A 6 -14.34 -16.18 -15.47
N TRP A 7 -14.93 -15.61 -16.49
CA TRP A 7 -14.36 -15.25 -17.78
C TRP A 7 -13.45 -14.00 -17.67
N PHE A 8 -12.30 -14.10 -17.02
CA PHE A 8 -11.39 -12.93 -16.90
C PHE A 8 -9.91 -13.23 -17.23
N LEU A 9 -9.61 -14.33 -17.87
CA LEU A 9 -8.22 -14.69 -18.21
C LEU A 9 -7.88 -14.71 -19.70
N SER A 10 -8.69 -14.09 -20.57
CA SER A 10 -8.47 -14.19 -22.03
C SER A 10 -8.05 -12.90 -22.75
N ALA A 11 -7.64 -11.84 -22.05
CA ALA A 11 -7.41 -10.55 -22.71
C ALA A 11 -6.07 -9.87 -22.47
N ILE A 12 -5.03 -10.54 -21.98
CA ILE A 12 -3.67 -9.96 -21.97
C ILE A 12 -2.64 -11.00 -22.40
N ALA A 13 -2.80 -11.55 -23.60
CA ALA A 13 -1.71 -12.12 -24.37
C ALA A 13 -1.40 -11.18 -25.54
N LEU A 14 -0.82 -10.03 -25.24
CA LEU A 14 -0.14 -9.23 -26.26
C LEU A 14 1.19 -9.91 -26.57
N PRO A 15 1.54 -10.07 -27.86
CA PRO A 15 2.81 -10.68 -28.22
C PRO A 15 3.97 -9.76 -27.82
N PHE A 16 4.72 -10.16 -26.81
CA PHE A 16 5.95 -9.50 -26.36
C PHE A 16 7.11 -9.57 -27.36
N THR A 17 6.88 -9.94 -28.61
CA THR A 17 7.95 -10.23 -29.61
C THR A 17 8.25 -9.11 -30.60
N ALA A 18 7.79 -7.87 -30.38
CA ALA A 18 7.99 -6.83 -31.41
C ALA A 18 8.49 -5.47 -30.91
N LEU A 19 9.24 -5.37 -29.83
CA LEU A 19 9.90 -4.13 -29.43
C LEU A 19 11.33 -4.34 -28.91
N ALA A 20 12.10 -5.19 -29.58
CA ALA A 20 13.55 -5.06 -29.56
C ALA A 20 13.98 -4.04 -30.63
N GLN A 21 13.54 -2.80 -30.47
CA GLN A 21 14.14 -1.68 -31.15
C GLN A 21 15.21 -1.14 -30.23
N GLU A 22 16.46 -1.11 -30.70
CA GLU A 22 17.61 -0.52 -30.05
C GLU A 22 17.31 0.91 -29.59
N ALA A 23 16.64 1.06 -28.46
CA ALA A 23 16.72 2.28 -27.69
C ALA A 23 18.14 2.29 -27.12
N THR A 24 19.00 3.13 -27.66
CA THR A 24 20.28 3.49 -27.07
C THR A 24 20.03 3.74 -25.58
N VAL A 25 20.54 2.82 -24.74
CA VAL A 25 20.58 2.95 -23.29
C VAL A 25 21.44 4.18 -22.98
N LYS A 26 20.83 5.35 -22.99
CA LYS A 26 21.41 6.53 -22.38
C LYS A 26 21.41 6.24 -20.89
N ALA A 27 22.60 6.13 -20.34
CA ALA A 27 22.82 5.82 -18.94
C ALA A 27 21.86 6.61 -18.05
N VAL A 28 21.04 5.88 -17.30
CA VAL A 28 20.16 6.42 -16.23
C VAL A 28 20.99 6.89 -15.04
N HIS A 29 22.32 7.04 -15.20
CA HIS A 29 23.29 7.29 -14.14
C HIS A 29 23.25 8.72 -13.55
N ASP A 30 22.54 9.69 -14.18
CA ASP A 30 22.46 11.08 -13.70
C ASP A 30 21.04 11.67 -13.82
N ALA A 31 20.02 10.86 -14.02
CA ALA A 31 18.67 11.39 -14.02
C ALA A 31 18.23 11.69 -12.58
N PRO A 32 17.65 12.88 -12.32
CA PRO A 32 17.02 13.14 -11.03
C PRO A 32 16.01 12.02 -10.75
N ALA A 33 15.87 11.65 -9.47
CA ALA A 33 14.90 10.60 -9.06
C ALA A 33 13.59 10.77 -9.83
N VAL A 34 13.20 9.74 -10.57
CA VAL A 34 11.99 9.79 -11.39
C VAL A 34 10.84 9.86 -10.41
N ARG A 35 10.21 11.02 -10.31
CA ARG A 35 9.12 11.28 -9.39
C ARG A 35 8.03 10.25 -9.68
N GLY A 36 7.59 9.54 -8.66
CA GLY A 36 6.56 8.53 -8.75
C GLY A 36 7.00 7.12 -9.14
N SER A 37 8.20 6.87 -9.67
CA SER A 37 8.65 5.51 -10.00
C SER A 37 9.52 4.91 -8.90
N ILE A 38 8.99 3.94 -8.16
CA ILE A 38 9.73 3.19 -7.14
C ILE A 38 10.77 2.29 -7.81
N ILE A 39 10.39 1.63 -8.91
CA ILE A 39 11.26 0.68 -9.61
C ILE A 39 12.45 1.41 -10.24
N ALA A 40 12.22 2.56 -10.90
CA ALA A 40 13.32 3.34 -11.46
C ALA A 40 14.30 3.81 -10.38
N ASN A 41 13.79 4.22 -9.21
CA ASN A 41 14.64 4.59 -8.09
C ASN A 41 15.46 3.41 -7.55
N MET A 42 14.87 2.21 -7.47
CA MET A 42 15.56 0.99 -7.04
C MET A 42 16.62 0.52 -8.05
N LEU A 43 16.47 0.88 -9.33
CA LEU A 43 17.43 0.54 -10.37
C LEU A 43 18.67 1.45 -10.37
N GLN A 44 18.61 2.63 -9.73
CA GLN A 44 19.79 3.48 -9.59
C GLN A 44 20.85 2.79 -8.74
N GLU A 45 22.08 2.81 -9.24
CA GLU A 45 23.23 2.32 -8.48
C GLU A 45 23.62 3.36 -7.42
N HIS A 46 23.81 2.88 -6.21
CA HIS A 46 24.34 3.66 -5.10
C HIS A 46 25.59 2.99 -4.57
N ASP A 47 26.53 3.78 -4.07
CA ASP A 47 27.75 3.30 -3.45
C ASP A 47 27.47 2.40 -2.22
N ASN A 48 26.32 2.59 -1.59
CA ASN A 48 25.87 1.75 -0.47
C ASN A 48 24.94 0.64 -0.98
N PRO A 49 25.34 -0.65 -0.90
CA PRO A 49 24.53 -1.79 -1.32
C PRO A 49 23.29 -2.01 -0.43
N PHE A 50 23.23 -1.38 0.75
CA PHE A 50 22.11 -1.46 1.71
C PHE A 50 21.16 -0.26 1.62
N THR A 51 21.09 0.40 0.47
CA THR A 51 20.15 1.51 0.27
C THR A 51 18.71 1.02 0.37
N LEU A 52 17.96 1.64 1.29
CA LEU A 52 16.53 1.41 1.46
C LEU A 52 15.75 2.51 0.75
N TYR A 53 14.68 2.11 0.10
CA TYR A 53 13.77 3.01 -0.62
C TYR A 53 12.41 3.06 0.07
N PRO A 54 11.74 4.21 0.16
CA PRO A 54 10.34 4.23 0.53
C PRO A 54 9.51 3.41 -0.46
N TYR A 55 8.60 2.56 0.04
CA TYR A 55 7.72 1.76 -0.82
C TYR A 55 6.27 2.25 -0.77
N GLU A 56 5.76 2.53 0.42
CA GLU A 56 4.52 3.25 0.69
C GLU A 56 4.85 4.52 1.50
N SER A 57 3.87 5.39 1.73
CA SER A 57 4.05 6.59 2.53
C SER A 57 4.48 6.26 3.96
N ASN A 58 5.46 6.98 4.50
CA ASN A 58 5.92 6.86 5.88
C ASN A 58 5.38 8.04 6.68
N TYR A 59 4.51 7.77 7.64
CA TYR A 59 3.83 8.80 8.41
C TYR A 59 3.62 8.44 9.88
N LEU A 60 3.39 9.46 10.69
CA LEU A 60 2.97 9.36 12.07
C LEU A 60 1.84 10.36 12.32
N LEU A 61 0.66 9.86 12.75
CA LEU A 61 -0.56 10.63 12.93
C LEU A 61 -1.11 10.45 14.34
N TYR A 62 -1.57 11.54 14.95
CA TYR A 62 -2.55 11.45 16.02
C TYR A 62 -3.94 11.34 15.40
N THR A 63 -4.68 10.32 15.77
CA THR A 63 -5.95 9.97 15.13
C THR A 63 -7.07 9.80 16.15
N VAL A 64 -8.31 10.04 15.70
CA VAL A 64 -9.53 9.75 16.48
C VAL A 64 -10.49 8.98 15.58
N THR A 65 -11.00 7.85 16.09
CA THR A 65 -12.03 7.06 15.39
C THR A 65 -13.44 7.37 15.88
N SER A 66 -14.41 7.26 15.00
CA SER A 66 -15.84 7.38 15.34
C SER A 66 -16.27 6.29 16.33
N ASP A 67 -15.74 5.06 16.13
CA ASP A 67 -16.02 3.92 16.99
C ASP A 67 -14.84 2.95 17.04
N LEU A 68 -14.86 2.05 18.03
CA LEU A 68 -13.90 0.97 18.21
C LEU A 68 -14.59 -0.39 18.10
N ASN A 69 -13.94 -1.30 17.40
CA ASN A 69 -14.36 -2.70 17.32
C ASN A 69 -14.05 -3.43 18.64
N LYS A 70 -14.87 -3.17 19.67
CA LYS A 70 -14.68 -3.74 21.00
C LYS A 70 -14.84 -5.26 21.01
N GLU A 71 -15.65 -5.81 20.13
CA GLU A 71 -15.82 -7.25 19.98
C GLU A 71 -14.51 -7.92 19.57
N ALA A 72 -13.84 -7.38 18.55
CA ALA A 72 -12.58 -7.93 18.05
C ALA A 72 -11.43 -7.88 19.07
N ILE A 73 -11.44 -6.91 19.99
CA ILE A 73 -10.43 -6.76 21.04
C ILE A 73 -10.91 -7.24 22.41
N SER A 74 -12.05 -7.92 22.50
CA SER A 74 -12.69 -8.31 23.77
C SER A 74 -11.82 -9.21 24.67
N THR A 75 -10.88 -9.93 24.07
CA THR A 75 -9.90 -10.78 24.79
C THR A 75 -8.72 -10.00 25.39
N TYR A 76 -8.57 -8.71 25.07
CA TYR A 76 -7.53 -7.89 25.64
C TYR A 76 -7.94 -7.45 27.04
N ASN A 77 -7.06 -7.63 28.01
CA ASN A 77 -7.32 -7.27 29.42
C ASN A 77 -7.60 -5.78 29.66
N TRP A 78 -7.34 -4.93 28.67
CA TRP A 78 -7.56 -3.49 28.67
C TRP A 78 -8.70 -3.02 27.74
N SER A 79 -9.43 -3.94 27.10
CA SER A 79 -10.47 -3.63 26.09
C SER A 79 -11.57 -2.70 26.62
N ASP A 80 -11.96 -2.84 27.89
CA ASP A 80 -12.98 -1.98 28.51
C ASP A 80 -12.54 -0.52 28.60
N ASN A 81 -11.24 -0.28 28.77
CA ASN A 81 -10.61 1.02 28.88
C ASN A 81 -10.02 1.51 27.54
N ALA A 82 -10.31 0.83 26.43
CA ALA A 82 -9.81 1.20 25.12
C ALA A 82 -10.31 2.60 24.70
N ARG A 83 -9.39 3.42 24.17
CA ARG A 83 -9.63 4.81 23.78
C ARG A 83 -9.84 4.94 22.28
N LYS A 84 -10.68 5.90 21.88
CA LYS A 84 -10.91 6.23 20.47
C LYS A 84 -9.76 7.02 19.83
N ASP A 85 -8.91 7.63 20.63
CA ASP A 85 -7.71 8.33 20.18
C ASP A 85 -6.50 7.42 20.17
N GLU A 86 -5.77 7.40 19.05
CA GLU A 86 -4.59 6.54 18.82
C GLU A 86 -3.52 7.29 18.04
N VAL A 87 -2.27 6.92 18.26
CA VAL A 87 -1.21 7.24 17.31
C VAL A 87 -1.17 6.15 16.25
N LYS A 88 -1.49 6.52 15.00
CA LYS A 88 -1.37 5.66 13.83
C LYS A 88 -0.07 6.00 13.10
N PHE A 89 0.74 4.99 12.82
CA PHE A 89 1.92 5.20 11.97
C PHE A 89 2.10 4.08 10.95
N GLN A 90 2.75 4.43 9.87
CA GLN A 90 3.17 3.51 8.83
C GLN A 90 4.66 3.69 8.57
N LEU A 91 5.37 2.56 8.54
CA LEU A 91 6.74 2.45 8.06
C LEU A 91 6.75 1.50 6.86
N SER A 92 7.29 1.96 5.74
CA SER A 92 7.32 1.16 4.52
C SER A 92 8.61 1.38 3.75
N LEU A 93 9.33 0.29 3.54
CA LEU A 93 10.65 0.28 2.93
C LEU A 93 10.73 -0.85 1.90
N ALA A 94 11.50 -0.61 0.85
CA ALA A 94 11.86 -1.62 -0.14
C ALA A 94 13.35 -1.64 -0.37
N PHE A 95 13.85 -2.76 -0.89
CA PHE A 95 15.24 -2.92 -1.29
C PHE A 95 15.34 -3.86 -2.49
N PRO A 96 16.27 -3.58 -3.42
CA PRO A 96 16.54 -4.46 -4.55
C PRO A 96 17.33 -5.68 -4.10
N LEU A 97 16.84 -6.87 -4.45
CA LEU A 97 17.56 -8.13 -4.27
C LEU A 97 18.45 -8.41 -5.49
N TRP A 98 17.95 -8.13 -6.70
CA TRP A 98 18.66 -8.35 -7.94
C TRP A 98 18.20 -7.35 -9.00
N ARG A 99 19.08 -6.45 -9.40
CA ARG A 99 18.85 -5.51 -10.51
C ARG A 99 19.18 -6.20 -11.83
N GLY A 100 18.34 -5.95 -12.85
CA GLY A 100 18.57 -6.48 -14.20
C GLY A 100 18.27 -7.96 -14.40
N ILE A 101 17.50 -8.59 -13.49
CA ILE A 101 17.21 -10.04 -13.54
C ILE A 101 16.52 -10.47 -14.85
N MET A 102 15.70 -9.60 -15.45
CA MET A 102 15.02 -9.80 -16.74
C MET A 102 15.29 -8.66 -17.73
N GLY A 103 16.49 -8.10 -17.68
CA GLY A 103 16.92 -6.97 -18.48
C GLY A 103 17.11 -5.68 -17.69
N PRO A 104 17.69 -4.63 -18.27
CA PRO A 104 18.22 -3.45 -17.55
C PRO A 104 17.17 -2.68 -16.74
N ASN A 105 15.90 -2.75 -17.15
CA ASN A 105 14.80 -2.03 -16.51
C ASN A 105 14.02 -2.87 -15.50
N SER A 106 14.57 -4.02 -15.08
CA SER A 106 13.90 -4.96 -14.16
C SER A 106 14.62 -5.09 -12.83
N VAL A 107 13.85 -5.37 -11.78
CA VAL A 107 14.36 -5.64 -10.44
C VAL A 107 13.57 -6.77 -9.79
N LEU A 108 14.25 -7.73 -9.18
CA LEU A 108 13.68 -8.56 -8.12
C LEU A 108 13.85 -7.75 -6.83
N GLY A 109 12.75 -7.38 -6.20
CA GLY A 109 12.73 -6.57 -5.00
C GLY A 109 11.97 -7.23 -3.86
N ALA A 110 12.27 -6.78 -2.66
CA ALA A 110 11.46 -7.08 -1.48
C ALA A 110 11.05 -5.77 -0.82
N SER A 111 9.88 -5.78 -0.19
CA SER A 111 9.42 -4.67 0.63
C SER A 111 8.81 -5.17 1.93
N TYR A 112 8.77 -4.27 2.89
CA TYR A 112 8.14 -4.49 4.17
C TYR A 112 7.36 -3.24 4.55
N THR A 113 6.06 -3.41 4.83
CA THR A 113 5.21 -2.34 5.34
C THR A 113 4.64 -2.76 6.69
N GLN A 114 4.74 -1.86 7.65
CA GLN A 114 4.13 -2.01 8.96
C GLN A 114 3.18 -0.85 9.20
N LYS A 115 1.96 -1.16 9.64
CA LYS A 115 0.98 -0.18 10.14
C LYS A 115 0.65 -0.50 11.58
N SER A 116 0.64 0.51 12.44
CA SER A 116 0.36 0.31 13.87
C SER A 116 -0.63 1.34 14.38
N TRP A 117 -1.51 0.88 15.28
CA TRP A 117 -2.48 1.71 16.02
C TRP A 117 -2.16 1.60 17.50
N TRP A 118 -1.61 2.66 18.06
CA TRP A 118 -1.03 2.72 19.38
C TRP A 118 -1.87 3.58 20.31
N GLN A 119 -2.36 2.99 21.40
CA GLN A 119 -3.12 3.65 22.47
C GLN A 119 -2.21 4.52 23.35
N LEU A 120 -1.41 5.43 22.76
CA LEU A 120 -0.36 6.19 23.45
C LEU A 120 -0.89 6.95 24.68
N SER A 121 -2.10 7.51 24.59
CA SER A 121 -2.73 8.27 25.66
C SER A 121 -3.34 7.39 26.76
N ASN A 122 -3.37 6.05 26.60
CA ASN A 122 -3.93 5.09 27.54
C ASN A 122 -2.88 4.64 28.56
N SER A 123 -2.34 5.57 29.34
CA SER A 123 -1.26 5.32 30.29
C SER A 123 -1.66 4.39 31.44
N GLY A 124 -2.95 4.37 31.82
CA GLY A 124 -3.49 3.45 32.84
C GLY A 124 -3.36 1.98 32.44
N GLU A 125 -3.30 1.69 31.14
CA GLU A 125 -3.13 0.35 30.58
C GLU A 125 -1.73 0.14 29.95
N SER A 126 -0.73 0.91 30.37
CA SER A 126 0.64 0.84 29.88
C SER A 126 0.77 1.15 28.36
N SER A 127 -0.12 1.99 27.84
CA SER A 127 -0.10 2.46 26.43
C SER A 127 0.03 1.31 25.41
N PRO A 128 -0.93 0.37 25.33
CA PRO A 128 -0.81 -0.82 24.51
C PRO A 128 -0.95 -0.51 23.01
N PHE A 129 -0.41 -1.39 22.17
CA PHE A 129 -0.77 -1.44 20.74
C PHE A 129 -2.08 -2.19 20.58
N ARG A 130 -3.10 -1.52 20.00
CA ARG A 130 -4.37 -2.16 19.67
C ARG A 130 -4.22 -3.11 18.50
N GLU A 131 -3.50 -2.69 17.47
CA GLU A 131 -3.23 -3.50 16.29
C GLU A 131 -1.89 -3.12 15.67
N THR A 132 -1.26 -4.10 15.04
CA THR A 132 -0.13 -3.91 14.12
C THR A 132 -0.28 -4.89 12.98
N ASN A 133 -0.21 -4.40 11.76
CA ASN A 133 -0.23 -5.21 10.55
C ASN A 133 1.15 -5.20 9.91
N TYR A 134 1.61 -6.38 9.53
CA TYR A 134 2.93 -6.66 8.95
C TYR A 134 2.73 -7.17 7.53
N GLU A 135 3.27 -6.48 6.55
CA GLU A 135 3.07 -6.75 5.13
C GLU A 135 4.42 -6.91 4.40
N PRO A 136 5.12 -8.06 4.54
CA PRO A 136 6.25 -8.41 3.68
C PRO A 136 5.77 -8.76 2.27
N GLN A 137 6.56 -8.35 1.27
CA GLN A 137 6.30 -8.62 -0.15
C GLN A 137 7.60 -9.02 -0.86
N LEU A 138 7.46 -9.90 -1.85
CA LEU A 138 8.49 -10.19 -2.84
C LEU A 138 7.91 -9.94 -4.22
N PHE A 139 8.64 -9.19 -5.06
CA PHE A 139 8.11 -8.77 -6.34
C PHE A 139 9.17 -8.71 -7.44
N LEU A 140 8.71 -8.90 -8.67
CA LEU A 140 9.42 -8.59 -9.89
C LEU A 140 8.85 -7.28 -10.45
N GLY A 141 9.68 -6.24 -10.50
CA GLY A 141 9.30 -4.91 -10.95
C GLY A 141 10.00 -4.52 -12.25
N PHE A 142 9.30 -3.73 -13.06
CA PHE A 142 9.79 -3.18 -14.33
C PHE A 142 9.54 -1.68 -14.36
N ALA A 143 10.59 -0.88 -14.54
CA ALA A 143 10.47 0.52 -14.88
C ALA A 143 10.14 0.66 -16.37
N THR A 144 9.17 1.48 -16.71
CA THR A 144 8.76 1.72 -18.10
C THR A 144 8.61 3.23 -18.36
N ASP A 145 8.59 3.60 -19.64
CA ASP A 145 8.27 4.95 -20.11
C ASP A 145 7.26 4.87 -21.25
N TYR A 146 6.33 3.92 -21.16
CA TYR A 146 5.32 3.74 -22.20
C TYR A 146 4.27 4.84 -22.11
N GLU A 147 4.16 5.63 -23.17
CA GLU A 147 3.23 6.75 -23.26
C GLU A 147 1.96 6.35 -24.03
N LEU A 148 0.80 6.66 -23.44
CA LEU A 148 -0.50 6.48 -24.07
C LEU A 148 -1.45 7.62 -23.65
N ALA A 149 -1.98 8.35 -24.63
CA ALA A 149 -2.99 9.40 -24.43
C ALA A 149 -2.60 10.45 -23.35
N GLY A 150 -1.32 10.83 -23.29
CA GLY A 150 -0.80 11.81 -22.34
C GLY A 150 -0.52 11.26 -20.93
N TRP A 151 -0.63 9.95 -20.74
CA TRP A 151 -0.22 9.24 -19.55
C TRP A 151 1.05 8.43 -19.81
N THR A 152 1.94 8.40 -18.85
CA THR A 152 3.14 7.56 -18.89
C THR A 152 2.99 6.44 -17.87
N LEU A 153 2.99 5.18 -18.32
CA LEU A 153 3.11 4.02 -17.46
C LEU A 153 4.55 4.00 -16.93
N ARG A 154 4.71 4.10 -15.62
CA ARG A 154 6.02 4.19 -14.95
C ARG A 154 6.50 2.85 -14.41
N ASP A 155 5.64 2.18 -13.66
CA ASP A 155 5.98 0.92 -13.00
C ASP A 155 4.95 -0.16 -13.33
N VAL A 156 5.48 -1.37 -13.59
CA VAL A 156 4.71 -2.61 -13.64
C VAL A 156 5.36 -3.58 -12.64
N GLU A 157 4.56 -4.16 -11.76
CA GLU A 157 5.05 -5.04 -10.70
C GLU A 157 4.15 -6.28 -10.60
N PHE A 158 4.77 -7.43 -10.37
CA PHE A 158 4.09 -8.70 -10.09
C PHE A 158 4.71 -9.28 -8.82
N GLY A 159 3.90 -9.64 -7.85
CA GLY A 159 4.44 -10.06 -6.57
C GLY A 159 3.54 -10.98 -5.77
N TYR A 160 4.15 -11.48 -4.70
CA TYR A 160 3.49 -12.17 -3.61
C TYR A 160 3.55 -11.30 -2.36
N ASN A 161 2.44 -11.24 -1.66
CA ASN A 161 2.26 -10.44 -0.47
C ASN A 161 1.65 -11.32 0.63
N HIS A 162 2.26 -11.28 1.80
CA HIS A 162 1.69 -11.77 3.05
C HIS A 162 1.32 -10.58 3.92
N ASP A 163 0.12 -10.59 4.51
CA ASP A 163 -0.31 -9.54 5.42
C ASP A 163 -0.93 -10.20 6.66
N SER A 164 -0.37 -9.92 7.83
CA SER A 164 -0.78 -10.55 9.08
C SER A 164 -0.62 -9.60 10.26
N ASN A 165 -1.37 -9.85 11.33
CA ASN A 165 -1.22 -9.08 12.57
C ASN A 165 -0.31 -9.74 13.62
N GLY A 166 0.22 -10.94 13.34
CA GLY A 166 1.15 -11.63 14.22
C GLY A 166 0.55 -12.06 15.57
N ARG A 167 -0.77 -12.16 15.66
CA ARG A 167 -1.47 -12.53 16.89
C ARG A 167 -1.89 -14.00 16.87
N SER A 168 -2.22 -14.54 18.04
CA SER A 168 -2.83 -15.86 18.19
C SER A 168 -4.35 -15.76 18.18
N ASP A 169 -5.03 -16.90 17.97
CA ASP A 169 -6.48 -17.00 18.09
C ASP A 169 -6.99 -16.51 19.47
N PRO A 170 -8.16 -15.87 19.48
CA PRO A 170 -9.12 -15.63 18.37
C PRO A 170 -8.89 -14.31 17.63
N THR A 171 -7.77 -13.60 17.91
CA THR A 171 -7.45 -12.30 17.33
C THR A 171 -6.48 -12.36 16.15
N SER A 172 -6.06 -13.57 15.76
CA SER A 172 -5.26 -13.81 14.56
C SER A 172 -5.99 -13.35 13.31
N ARG A 173 -5.27 -12.64 12.44
CA ARG A 173 -5.74 -12.24 11.10
C ARG A 173 -4.58 -12.34 10.14
N SER A 174 -4.79 -13.05 9.04
CA SER A 174 -3.79 -13.13 7.99
C SER A 174 -4.39 -13.48 6.63
N TRP A 175 -3.74 -13.07 5.57
CA TRP A 175 -4.04 -13.48 4.20
C TRP A 175 -2.85 -13.33 3.29
N ASN A 176 -2.85 -14.10 2.22
CA ASN A 176 -1.80 -14.09 1.21
C ASN A 176 -2.40 -13.73 -0.14
N ARG A 177 -1.66 -12.95 -0.93
CA ARG A 177 -2.10 -12.47 -2.25
C ARG A 177 -1.00 -12.59 -3.27
N ILE A 178 -1.37 -13.04 -4.46
CA ILE A 178 -0.61 -12.76 -5.67
C ILE A 178 -1.21 -11.50 -6.26
N TYR A 179 -0.38 -10.53 -6.63
CA TYR A 179 -0.86 -9.25 -7.13
C TYR A 179 -0.09 -8.79 -8.37
N SER A 180 -0.69 -7.91 -9.12
CA SER A 180 0.02 -6.98 -10.01
C SER A 180 -0.20 -5.55 -9.55
N ARG A 181 0.75 -4.67 -9.84
CA ARG A 181 0.68 -3.24 -9.54
C ARG A 181 1.09 -2.47 -10.77
N LEU A 182 0.24 -1.56 -11.19
CA LEU A 182 0.46 -0.69 -12.33
C LEU A 182 0.41 0.74 -11.85
N MET A 183 1.45 1.52 -12.14
CA MET A 183 1.52 2.93 -11.81
C MET A 183 1.69 3.76 -13.08
N ALA A 184 0.78 4.69 -13.30
CA ALA A 184 0.81 5.64 -14.40
C ALA A 184 0.78 7.07 -13.89
N GLN A 185 1.47 7.96 -14.58
CA GLN A 185 1.60 9.37 -14.27
C GLN A 185 1.20 10.22 -15.47
N ASN A 186 0.57 11.34 -15.17
CA ASN A 186 0.34 12.45 -16.11
C ASN A 186 0.67 13.74 -15.35
N ALA A 187 1.36 14.69 -15.94
CA ALA A 187 1.76 16.01 -15.39
C ALA A 187 1.56 16.25 -13.87
N ILE A 188 0.31 16.23 -13.39
CA ILE A 188 -0.11 16.52 -12.01
C ILE A 188 -0.88 15.38 -11.36
N TRP A 189 -1.13 14.27 -12.10
CA TRP A 189 -1.84 13.10 -11.60
C TRP A 189 -0.93 11.89 -11.53
N LEU A 190 -1.13 11.09 -10.49
CA LEU A 190 -0.62 9.74 -10.40
C LEU A 190 -1.77 8.79 -10.12
N VAL A 191 -1.80 7.66 -10.80
CA VAL A 191 -2.79 6.60 -10.60
C VAL A 191 -2.07 5.27 -10.45
N GLU A 192 -2.41 4.55 -9.39
CA GLU A 192 -1.93 3.20 -9.14
C GLU A 192 -3.12 2.26 -9.00
N VAL A 193 -3.06 1.12 -9.69
CA VAL A 193 -4.03 0.04 -9.57
C VAL A 193 -3.29 -1.22 -9.16
N LYS A 194 -3.72 -1.83 -8.05
CA LYS A 194 -3.15 -3.06 -7.50
C LYS A 194 -4.24 -4.13 -7.38
N PRO A 195 -4.58 -4.86 -8.44
CA PRO A 195 -5.44 -6.03 -8.35
C PRO A 195 -4.71 -7.21 -7.73
N TRP A 196 -5.47 -8.09 -7.07
CA TRP A 196 -4.92 -9.28 -6.42
C TRP A 196 -5.84 -10.49 -6.51
N TYR A 197 -5.24 -11.65 -6.32
CA TYR A 197 -5.90 -12.92 -6.11
C TYR A 197 -5.44 -13.51 -4.77
N VAL A 198 -6.38 -13.91 -3.93
CA VAL A 198 -6.09 -14.52 -2.62
C VAL A 198 -5.64 -15.96 -2.82
N VAL A 199 -4.56 -16.35 -2.17
CA VAL A 199 -3.97 -17.69 -2.24
C VAL A 199 -3.74 -18.23 -0.83
N GLY A 200 -3.76 -19.56 -0.70
CA GLY A 200 -3.58 -20.22 0.59
C GLY A 200 -4.82 -20.14 1.49
N ASP A 201 -4.57 -20.32 2.77
CA ASP A 201 -5.60 -20.37 3.80
C ASP A 201 -6.01 -18.98 4.26
N THR A 202 -7.29 -18.82 4.59
CA THR A 202 -7.88 -17.60 5.15
C THR A 202 -8.76 -17.91 6.38
N ASP A 203 -8.51 -19.01 7.07
CA ASP A 203 -9.35 -19.47 8.20
C ASP A 203 -9.50 -18.42 9.30
N ASP A 204 -8.48 -17.60 9.53
CA ASP A 204 -8.52 -16.49 10.49
C ASP A 204 -9.50 -15.37 10.12
N ASN A 205 -9.81 -15.22 8.82
CA ASN A 205 -10.68 -14.18 8.25
C ASN A 205 -11.34 -14.63 6.94
N PRO A 206 -12.22 -15.67 6.99
CA PRO A 206 -12.68 -16.39 5.80
C PRO A 206 -13.50 -15.55 4.82
N ASP A 207 -14.01 -14.43 5.27
CA ASP A 207 -14.83 -13.53 4.46
C ASP A 207 -14.14 -12.16 4.17
N ILE A 208 -12.81 -12.07 4.34
CA ILE A 208 -12.06 -10.83 4.16
C ILE A 208 -12.29 -10.19 2.78
N THR A 209 -12.43 -11.00 1.73
CA THR A 209 -12.69 -10.50 0.37
C THR A 209 -14.06 -9.86 0.19
N LYS A 210 -15.04 -10.14 1.06
CA LYS A 210 -16.33 -9.43 1.04
C LYS A 210 -16.14 -7.95 1.30
N TYR A 211 -15.20 -7.59 2.18
CA TYR A 211 -14.94 -6.22 2.64
C TYR A 211 -13.79 -5.54 1.88
N MET A 212 -12.71 -6.29 1.60
CA MET A 212 -11.51 -5.77 0.97
C MET A 212 -11.56 -5.81 -0.56
N GLY A 213 -12.47 -6.62 -1.14
CA GLY A 213 -12.54 -6.82 -2.59
C GLY A 213 -11.29 -7.50 -3.16
N TYR A 214 -10.97 -7.14 -4.42
CA TYR A 214 -9.92 -7.81 -5.20
C TYR A 214 -8.95 -6.82 -5.86
N TYR A 215 -8.99 -5.55 -5.47
CA TYR A 215 -8.08 -4.51 -5.95
C TYR A 215 -8.00 -3.33 -4.98
N GLN A 216 -6.92 -2.58 -5.07
CA GLN A 216 -6.78 -1.25 -4.49
C GLN A 216 -6.53 -0.24 -5.61
N LEU A 217 -7.17 0.90 -5.51
CA LEU A 217 -6.92 2.07 -6.36
C LEU A 217 -6.28 3.15 -5.48
N LYS A 218 -5.23 3.79 -6.00
CA LYS A 218 -4.62 4.96 -5.39
C LYS A 218 -4.54 6.07 -6.45
N ILE A 219 -4.89 7.27 -6.07
CA ILE A 219 -4.87 8.46 -6.92
C ILE A 219 -4.16 9.57 -6.15
N GLY A 220 -3.25 10.25 -6.81
CA GLY A 220 -2.59 11.45 -6.32
C GLY A 220 -2.82 12.63 -7.26
N TYR A 221 -2.96 13.81 -6.70
CA TYR A 221 -3.13 15.06 -7.41
C TYR A 221 -2.24 16.15 -6.81
N GLU A 222 -1.38 16.75 -7.63
CA GLU A 222 -0.51 17.86 -7.23
C GLU A 222 -1.27 19.18 -7.35
N LEU A 223 -1.44 19.87 -6.23
CA LEU A 223 -2.02 21.20 -6.12
C LEU A 223 -0.95 22.19 -5.63
N GLY A 224 -0.08 22.63 -6.54
CA GLY A 224 1.10 23.40 -6.18
C GLY A 224 2.05 22.57 -5.30
N GLU A 225 2.33 23.02 -4.08
CA GLU A 225 3.17 22.28 -3.13
C GLU A 225 2.37 21.23 -2.33
N ALA A 226 1.03 21.35 -2.30
CA ALA A 226 0.17 20.39 -1.65
C ALA A 226 -0.06 19.18 -2.52
N ILE A 227 -0.26 18.00 -1.91
CA ILE A 227 -0.67 16.78 -2.58
C ILE A 227 -1.96 16.27 -1.94
N LEU A 228 -2.98 16.11 -2.78
CA LEU A 228 -4.20 15.40 -2.43
C LEU A 228 -4.04 13.94 -2.83
N SER A 229 -4.40 13.03 -1.96
CA SER A 229 -4.38 11.59 -2.25
C SER A 229 -5.71 10.95 -1.90
N ALA A 230 -6.08 9.94 -2.68
CA ALA A 230 -7.18 9.03 -2.39
C ALA A 230 -6.69 7.60 -2.56
N LYS A 231 -6.99 6.72 -1.61
CA LYS A 231 -6.70 5.30 -1.67
C LYS A 231 -7.94 4.54 -1.22
N GLY A 232 -8.30 3.46 -1.91
CA GLY A 232 -9.45 2.70 -1.53
C GLY A 232 -9.57 1.35 -2.21
N GLN A 233 -10.41 0.51 -1.65
CA GLN A 233 -10.83 -0.78 -2.17
C GLN A 233 -12.35 -0.90 -2.10
N TYR A 234 -12.93 -1.66 -3.01
CA TYR A 234 -14.38 -1.85 -3.07
C TYR A 234 -14.75 -3.20 -3.69
N ASN A 235 -15.69 -3.88 -3.06
CA ASN A 235 -16.25 -5.11 -3.63
C ASN A 235 -17.64 -4.81 -4.22
N TRP A 236 -17.73 -4.80 -5.54
CA TRP A 236 -18.95 -4.52 -6.30
C TRP A 236 -20.08 -5.52 -6.07
N ASN A 237 -19.77 -6.74 -5.62
CA ASN A 237 -20.77 -7.77 -5.36
C ASN A 237 -21.44 -7.62 -4.00
N THR A 238 -20.70 -7.10 -3.01
CA THR A 238 -21.19 -6.97 -1.63
C THR A 238 -21.57 -5.54 -1.26
N GLY A 239 -21.05 -4.55 -2.01
CA GLY A 239 -21.21 -3.13 -1.70
C GLY A 239 -20.34 -2.66 -0.53
N TYR A 240 -19.37 -3.47 -0.05
CA TYR A 240 -18.46 -3.11 1.03
C TYR A 240 -17.12 -2.61 0.47
N GLY A 241 -16.45 -1.83 1.29
CA GLY A 241 -15.13 -1.28 0.98
C GLY A 241 -14.74 -0.20 1.96
N GLY A 242 -13.58 0.41 1.72
CA GLY A 242 -13.10 1.52 2.52
C GLY A 242 -12.26 2.46 1.65
N ALA A 243 -12.23 3.71 2.07
CA ALA A 243 -11.47 4.74 1.38
C ALA A 243 -10.75 5.65 2.38
N GLU A 244 -9.55 6.05 1.98
CA GLU A 244 -8.68 6.99 2.67
C GLU A 244 -8.47 8.22 1.78
N LEU A 245 -8.67 9.39 2.34
CA LEU A 245 -8.33 10.66 1.71
C LEU A 245 -7.19 11.29 2.51
N GLY A 246 -6.18 11.78 1.82
CA GLY A 246 -5.01 12.42 2.38
C GLY A 246 -4.77 13.81 1.81
N LEU A 247 -4.23 14.70 2.63
CA LEU A 247 -3.69 15.99 2.21
C LEU A 247 -2.32 16.15 2.86
N SER A 248 -1.28 16.35 2.06
CA SER A 248 0.05 16.65 2.54
C SER A 248 0.51 18.03 2.06
N TYR A 249 1.26 18.75 2.92
CA TYR A 249 1.87 20.05 2.60
C TYR A 249 3.30 20.11 3.16
N PRO A 250 4.32 20.51 2.40
CA PRO A 250 5.71 20.52 2.87
C PRO A 250 5.91 21.57 3.99
N ILE A 251 6.49 21.14 5.13
CA ILE A 251 6.96 22.03 6.20
C ILE A 251 8.46 22.22 6.13
N THR A 252 9.18 21.20 5.70
CA THR A 252 10.62 21.24 5.43
C THR A 252 10.91 20.47 4.14
N LYS A 253 12.19 20.39 3.75
CA LYS A 253 12.62 19.56 2.59
C LYS A 253 12.33 18.07 2.75
N HIS A 254 12.16 17.57 3.99
CA HIS A 254 12.04 16.15 4.29
C HIS A 254 10.81 15.79 5.13
N VAL A 255 10.03 16.79 5.54
CA VAL A 255 8.85 16.58 6.39
C VAL A 255 7.68 17.36 5.82
N ARG A 256 6.55 16.68 5.69
CA ARG A 256 5.28 17.27 5.28
C ARG A 256 4.28 17.21 6.44
N LEU A 257 3.47 18.24 6.61
CA LEU A 257 2.22 18.12 7.38
C LEU A 257 1.32 17.14 6.66
N TYR A 258 0.68 16.24 7.39
CA TYR A 258 -0.21 15.26 6.79
C TYR A 258 -1.52 15.16 7.56
N THR A 259 -2.62 15.21 6.84
CA THR A 259 -3.95 14.93 7.37
C THR A 259 -4.57 13.77 6.61
N GLN A 260 -5.31 12.92 7.31
CA GLN A 260 -5.92 11.72 6.76
C GLN A 260 -7.34 11.56 7.27
N VAL A 261 -8.24 11.18 6.39
CA VAL A 261 -9.58 10.71 6.74
C VAL A 261 -9.76 9.34 6.14
N TYR A 262 -10.08 8.35 6.96
CA TYR A 262 -10.49 7.02 6.51
C TYR A 262 -11.96 6.80 6.81
N SER A 263 -12.70 6.14 5.91
CA SER A 263 -14.08 5.72 6.15
C SER A 263 -14.39 4.41 5.45
N GLY A 264 -15.05 3.50 6.15
CA GLY A 264 -15.45 2.19 5.64
C GLY A 264 -14.83 1.03 6.40
N TYR A 265 -14.68 -0.10 5.70
CA TYR A 265 -14.17 -1.38 6.18
C TYR A 265 -12.71 -1.57 5.83
N GLY A 266 -11.97 -2.33 6.65
CA GLY A 266 -10.60 -2.75 6.31
C GLY A 266 -9.51 -1.71 6.55
N GLU A 267 -9.67 -0.82 7.52
CA GLU A 267 -8.59 0.08 7.92
C GLU A 267 -7.39 -0.68 8.49
N SER A 268 -7.68 -1.73 9.27
CA SER A 268 -6.70 -2.68 9.82
C SER A 268 -7.21 -4.11 9.66
N LEU A 269 -6.34 -5.10 9.85
CA LEU A 269 -6.74 -6.51 9.73
C LEU A 269 -7.74 -6.92 10.80
N ILE A 270 -7.58 -6.47 12.04
CA ILE A 270 -8.54 -6.80 13.11
C ILE A 270 -9.90 -6.13 12.89
N ASP A 271 -9.93 -5.05 12.11
CA ASP A 271 -11.12 -4.29 11.76
C ASP A 271 -11.58 -4.54 10.30
N TYR A 272 -11.14 -5.63 9.65
CA TYR A 272 -11.42 -5.84 8.24
C TYR A 272 -12.92 -5.82 7.91
N ASN A 273 -13.75 -6.27 8.84
CA ASN A 273 -15.22 -6.36 8.75
C ASN A 273 -15.96 -5.31 9.60
N PHE A 274 -15.25 -4.30 10.11
CA PHE A 274 -15.82 -3.24 10.94
C PHE A 274 -15.82 -1.91 10.20
N ASN A 275 -16.99 -1.25 10.14
CA ASN A 275 -17.14 0.05 9.52
C ASN A 275 -16.85 1.15 10.52
N GLN A 276 -15.88 2.00 10.21
CA GLN A 276 -15.52 3.15 11.05
C GLN A 276 -15.10 4.34 10.19
N THR A 277 -15.13 5.52 10.82
CA THR A 277 -14.50 6.72 10.27
C THR A 277 -13.40 7.18 11.21
N ARG A 278 -12.19 7.37 10.70
CA ARG A 278 -11.04 7.85 11.45
C ARG A 278 -10.49 9.12 10.81
N VAL A 279 -10.19 10.11 11.65
CA VAL A 279 -9.54 11.36 11.23
C VAL A 279 -8.17 11.44 11.90
N GLY A 280 -7.16 11.89 11.19
CA GLY A 280 -5.81 12.01 11.71
C GLY A 280 -5.08 13.25 11.22
N VAL A 281 -4.16 13.74 12.04
CA VAL A 281 -3.23 14.82 11.72
C VAL A 281 -1.85 14.51 12.28
N GLY A 282 -0.82 14.86 11.53
CA GLY A 282 0.56 14.61 11.94
C GLY A 282 1.55 14.93 10.85
N VAL A 283 2.57 14.08 10.72
CA VAL A 283 3.67 14.30 9.78
C VAL A 283 3.88 13.09 8.87
N MET A 284 4.37 13.38 7.66
CA MET A 284 4.78 12.41 6.66
C MET A 284 6.23 12.70 6.27
N LEU A 285 7.05 11.65 6.18
CA LEU A 285 8.48 11.78 5.85
C LEU A 285 8.75 11.70 4.35
N ASN A 286 7.89 11.00 3.61
CA ASN A 286 7.98 10.90 2.16
C ASN A 286 6.58 10.86 1.58
N ASP A 287 6.43 11.52 0.48
CA ASP A 287 5.26 11.40 -0.37
C ASP A 287 5.66 10.63 -1.62
N LEU A 288 4.83 9.71 -2.05
CA LEU A 288 5.11 8.84 -3.21
C LEU A 288 4.64 9.46 -4.53
N PHE A 289 4.19 10.70 -4.49
CA PHE A 289 3.71 11.42 -5.65
C PHE A 289 4.70 12.45 -6.15
#